data_b1b3454a984031756548100b34c02d82
#
_entry.id   b1b3454a984031756548100b34c02d82
#
_cell.length_a   1.000
_cell.length_b   1.000
_cell.length_c   1.000
_cell.angle_alpha   90.00
_cell.angle_beta   90.00
_cell.angle_gamma   90.00
#
_symmetry.space_group_name_H-M   'P 1'
#
loop_
_entity.id
_entity.type
_entity.pdbx_description
1 polymer ?
#
loop_
_entity_poly.entity_id
_entity_poly.type
_entity_poly.pdbx_seq_one_letter_code
_entity_poly.pdbx_strand_id
1 'polypeptide(L)'
;MNKRSIWASLLLAALLALPAQAADITPATTMREIRADPAIRASGLYTDIHTWERDYACFKDAHNNETLEEVVGAASAPSCAAGLNLLVENYEAGRQVTYKIYTDEEIAAQPSRNHAELYYFPAKEAGAKYAVILSGNALVYSGELRGGVSTAWELHEQGYAVFVLRYRIGKEAGNDAPLDDLGRSVQFITAHAAAFGVDPNGYALLGYSSGGQIAGVFGSAEKGWQKYGVPKPGALLLAYPINNFTVAKPVYTALLDVDDWMQRHYYDYTLSNLIAP
;
A
#
# COMPACT_ATOMS: atom_id res chain seq x y z
N MET A 1 67.54 28.96 -23.98
CA MET A 1 66.48 29.33 -23.04
C MET A 1 65.45 28.21 -23.06
N ASN A 2 65.52 27.32 -22.04
CA ASN A 2 64.64 26.15 -21.94
C ASN A 2 63.39 26.50 -21.16
N LYS A 3 62.22 26.36 -21.80
CA LYS A 3 60.91 26.39 -21.12
C LYS A 3 60.55 24.97 -20.74
N ARG A 4 60.66 24.63 -19.48
CA ARG A 4 60.14 23.38 -18.91
C ARG A 4 58.67 23.63 -18.60
N SER A 5 57.82 22.92 -19.32
CA SER A 5 56.38 22.82 -19.11
C SER A 5 56.13 21.84 -17.93
N ILE A 6 55.57 22.32 -16.83
CA ILE A 6 55.17 21.51 -15.69
C ILE A 6 53.70 21.15 -15.90
N TRP A 7 53.45 19.89 -16.24
CA TRP A 7 52.11 19.30 -16.21
C TRP A 7 51.84 18.81 -14.81
N ALA A 8 51.00 19.56 -14.09
CA ALA A 8 50.46 19.09 -12.83
C ALA A 8 49.26 18.18 -13.13
N SER A 9 49.43 16.89 -12.93
CA SER A 9 48.37 15.89 -13.00
C SER A 9 47.47 16.02 -11.74
N LEU A 10 46.32 16.61 -11.90
CA LEU A 10 45.25 16.55 -10.90
C LEU A 10 44.62 15.14 -10.98
N LEU A 11 45.05 14.26 -10.10
CA LEU A 11 44.34 13.03 -9.79
C LEU A 11 43.09 13.41 -8.99
N LEU A 12 41.97 13.52 -9.68
CA LEU A 12 40.65 13.58 -9.03
C LEU A 12 40.30 12.18 -8.54
N ALA A 13 40.57 11.92 -7.25
CA ALA A 13 40.09 10.74 -6.58
C ALA A 13 38.56 10.86 -6.45
N ALA A 14 37.83 10.29 -7.38
CA ALA A 14 36.42 10.02 -7.19
C ALA A 14 36.29 9.00 -6.05
N LEU A 15 35.99 9.48 -4.86
CA LEU A 15 35.44 8.62 -3.80
C LEU A 15 34.12 8.09 -4.33
N LEU A 16 34.13 6.88 -4.86
CA LEU A 16 32.94 6.08 -5.00
C LEU A 16 32.50 5.81 -3.56
N ALA A 17 31.57 6.61 -3.06
CA ALA A 17 30.81 6.24 -1.89
C ALA A 17 30.14 4.90 -2.23
N LEU A 18 30.60 3.81 -1.61
CA LEU A 18 29.86 2.56 -1.63
C LEU A 18 28.45 2.90 -1.16
N PRO A 19 27.41 2.46 -1.85
CA PRO A 19 26.06 2.63 -1.33
C PRO A 19 26.05 2.05 0.07
N ALA A 20 25.59 2.81 1.05
CA ALA A 20 25.38 2.31 2.38
C ALA A 20 24.43 1.13 2.21
N GLN A 21 24.89 -0.07 2.53
CA GLN A 21 24.06 -1.26 2.49
C GLN A 21 22.89 -1.00 3.45
N ALA A 22 21.67 -1.09 2.94
CA ALA A 22 20.49 -0.93 3.78
C ALA A 22 20.62 -1.91 4.96
N ALA A 23 20.29 -1.45 6.15
CA ALA A 23 20.30 -2.31 7.31
C ALA A 23 19.18 -3.33 7.19
N ASP A 24 19.45 -4.61 7.42
CA ASP A 24 18.41 -5.63 7.46
C ASP A 24 17.33 -5.26 8.48
N ILE A 25 16.13 -5.02 7.99
CA ILE A 25 14.97 -4.76 8.83
C ILE A 25 14.59 -6.07 9.52
N THR A 26 14.46 -6.02 10.83
CA THR A 26 14.08 -7.14 11.68
C THR A 26 12.84 -6.79 12.50
N PRO A 27 12.16 -7.75 13.14
CA PRO A 27 11.09 -7.46 14.08
C PRO A 27 11.47 -6.48 15.20
N ALA A 28 12.75 -6.45 15.60
CA ALA A 28 13.27 -5.56 16.63
C ALA A 28 13.68 -4.17 16.12
N THR A 29 13.71 -3.95 14.81
CA THR A 29 14.03 -2.64 14.22
C THR A 29 12.93 -1.64 14.54
N THR A 30 13.31 -0.46 15.05
CA THR A 30 12.34 0.56 15.41
C THR A 30 11.75 1.23 14.18
N MET A 31 10.53 1.75 14.29
CA MET A 31 9.89 2.51 13.20
C MET A 31 10.68 3.74 12.82
N ARG A 32 11.43 4.33 13.75
CA ARG A 32 12.35 5.44 13.48
C ARG A 32 13.49 5.01 12.54
N GLU A 33 14.09 3.86 12.80
CA GLU A 33 15.16 3.33 11.95
C GLU A 33 14.64 2.97 10.57
N ILE A 34 13.49 2.30 10.47
CA ILE A 34 12.84 1.99 9.18
C ILE A 34 12.60 3.28 8.38
N ARG A 35 12.04 4.32 9.00
CA ARG A 35 11.76 5.59 8.34
C ARG A 35 13.00 6.39 7.98
N ALA A 36 14.09 6.21 8.73
CA ALA A 36 15.38 6.85 8.46
C ALA A 36 16.18 6.15 7.37
N ASP A 37 15.83 4.91 7.02
CA ASP A 37 16.52 4.15 5.97
C ASP A 37 16.47 4.89 4.63
N PRO A 38 17.64 5.13 3.99
CA PRO A 38 17.70 5.90 2.75
C PRO A 38 16.93 5.26 1.59
N ALA A 39 16.93 3.92 1.49
CA ALA A 39 16.23 3.21 0.43
C ALA A 39 14.70 3.27 0.62
N ILE A 40 14.21 3.08 1.85
CA ILE A 40 12.80 3.27 2.20
C ILE A 40 12.34 4.68 1.83
N ARG A 41 13.10 5.71 2.21
CA ARG A 41 12.73 7.10 1.91
C ARG A 41 12.74 7.40 0.42
N ALA A 42 13.74 6.90 -0.30
CA ALA A 42 13.89 7.19 -1.72
C ALA A 42 12.97 6.34 -2.61
N SER A 43 12.56 5.15 -2.14
CA SER A 43 11.62 4.29 -2.86
C SER A 43 10.20 4.81 -2.91
N GLY A 44 9.85 5.78 -2.06
CA GLY A 44 8.49 6.28 -1.91
C GLY A 44 7.59 5.41 -1.03
N LEU A 45 8.13 4.39 -0.39
CA LEU A 45 7.37 3.56 0.55
C LEU A 45 6.87 4.41 1.73
N TYR A 46 5.58 4.43 1.91
CA TYR A 46 4.97 5.10 3.04
C TYR A 46 4.93 4.16 4.24
N THR A 47 5.71 4.48 5.26
CA THR A 47 5.86 3.64 6.46
C THR A 47 5.20 4.26 7.70
N ASP A 48 4.62 5.44 7.54
CA ASP A 48 3.82 6.04 8.61
C ASP A 48 2.47 5.35 8.73
N ILE A 49 2.05 5.13 9.97
CA ILE A 49 0.73 4.62 10.29
C ILE A 49 -0.21 5.73 10.79
N HIS A 50 0.18 6.98 10.57
CA HIS A 50 -0.64 8.13 10.87
C HIS A 50 -1.79 8.31 9.88
N THR A 51 -2.82 9.00 10.33
CA THR A 51 -3.80 9.61 9.46
C THR A 51 -3.18 10.83 8.76
N TRP A 52 -3.71 11.20 7.60
CA TRP A 52 -3.46 12.52 7.00
C TRP A 52 -3.90 13.64 7.94
N GLU A 53 -4.85 13.36 8.78
CA GLU A 53 -5.41 14.25 9.76
C GLU A 53 -4.79 13.93 11.10
N ARG A 54 -3.82 14.74 11.50
CA ARG A 54 -3.08 14.62 12.76
C ARG A 54 -3.96 14.79 14.01
N ASP A 55 -5.26 15.01 13.83
CA ASP A 55 -6.18 15.40 14.89
C ASP A 55 -6.77 14.23 15.68
N TYR A 56 -6.60 13.00 15.20
CA TYR A 56 -7.02 11.83 15.97
C TYR A 56 -5.99 11.52 17.06
N ALA A 57 -6.34 11.84 18.30
CA ALA A 57 -5.43 11.72 19.45
C ALA A 57 -4.85 10.31 19.65
N CYS A 58 -5.58 9.27 19.24
CA CYS A 58 -5.15 7.87 19.33
C CYS A 58 -4.04 7.50 18.32
N PHE A 59 -3.72 8.37 17.35
CA PHE A 59 -2.71 8.14 16.34
C PHE A 59 -1.62 9.21 16.31
N LYS A 60 -1.65 10.17 17.26
CA LYS A 60 -0.60 11.17 17.40
C LYS A 60 0.71 10.52 17.82
N ASP A 61 1.79 10.94 17.17
CA ASP A 61 3.17 10.50 17.45
C ASP A 61 3.38 8.97 17.41
N ALA A 62 2.52 8.28 16.66
CA ALA A 62 2.49 6.85 16.63
C ALA A 62 3.86 6.26 16.32
N HIS A 63 4.36 5.55 17.31
CA HIS A 63 5.24 4.42 17.10
C HIS A 63 6.68 4.70 16.68
N ASN A 64 7.19 5.95 16.76
CA ASN A 64 8.58 6.21 16.38
C ASN A 64 9.62 5.39 17.17
N ASN A 65 9.34 5.14 18.44
CA ASN A 65 10.26 4.41 19.33
C ASN A 65 9.86 2.93 19.49
N GLU A 66 8.73 2.53 18.91
CA GLU A 66 8.28 1.15 18.94
C GLU A 66 8.99 0.34 17.86
N THR A 67 9.22 -0.91 18.14
CA THR A 67 9.73 -1.89 17.19
C THR A 67 8.67 -2.27 16.16
N LEU A 68 9.11 -2.80 15.03
CA LEU A 68 8.18 -3.35 14.02
C LEU A 68 7.23 -4.36 14.66
N GLU A 69 7.74 -5.23 15.55
CA GLU A 69 6.92 -6.22 16.25
C GLU A 69 5.83 -5.60 17.13
N GLU A 70 6.15 -4.54 17.87
CA GLU A 70 5.17 -3.83 18.69
C GLU A 70 4.07 -3.17 17.83
N VAL A 71 4.43 -2.72 16.63
CA VAL A 71 3.50 -2.05 15.71
C VAL A 71 2.62 -3.04 14.95
N VAL A 72 3.18 -4.11 14.37
CA VAL A 72 2.42 -5.01 13.50
C VAL A 72 1.96 -6.29 14.22
N GLY A 73 2.49 -6.56 15.40
CA GLY A 73 2.24 -7.76 16.20
C GLY A 73 3.21 -8.89 15.89
N ALA A 74 3.55 -9.69 16.92
CA ALA A 74 4.57 -10.73 16.87
C ALA A 74 4.37 -11.77 15.74
N ALA A 75 3.10 -12.11 15.45
CA ALA A 75 2.80 -13.07 14.40
C ALA A 75 3.09 -12.54 12.98
N SER A 76 2.96 -11.23 12.77
CA SER A 76 3.13 -10.61 11.44
C SER A 76 4.53 -10.00 11.23
N ALA A 77 5.25 -9.73 12.31
CA ALA A 77 6.51 -8.98 12.25
C ALA A 77 7.60 -9.64 11.41
N PRO A 78 7.83 -10.97 11.48
CA PRO A 78 8.83 -11.62 10.64
C PRO A 78 8.54 -11.46 9.14
N SER A 79 7.31 -11.73 8.72
CA SER A 79 6.90 -11.59 7.32
C SER A 79 6.85 -10.13 6.86
N CYS A 80 6.49 -9.20 7.75
CA CYS A 80 6.56 -7.77 7.46
C CYS A 80 7.99 -7.30 7.25
N ALA A 81 8.91 -7.70 8.11
CA ALA A 81 10.33 -7.40 7.98
C ALA A 81 10.90 -7.95 6.66
N ALA A 82 10.62 -9.22 6.36
CA ALA A 82 11.06 -9.85 5.11
C ALA A 82 10.47 -9.14 3.88
N GLY A 83 9.19 -8.75 3.93
CA GLY A 83 8.55 -8.00 2.85
C GLY A 83 9.16 -6.61 2.64
N LEU A 84 9.49 -5.89 3.71
CA LEU A 84 10.17 -4.60 3.60
C LEU A 84 11.58 -4.76 3.02
N ASN A 85 12.35 -5.75 3.48
CA ASN A 85 13.69 -6.05 2.95
C ASN A 85 13.62 -6.38 1.45
N LEU A 86 12.66 -7.19 1.02
CA LEU A 86 12.47 -7.49 -0.41
C LEU A 86 12.20 -6.21 -1.23
N LEU A 87 11.37 -5.31 -0.73
CA LEU A 87 11.09 -4.03 -1.40
C LEU A 87 12.36 -3.16 -1.48
N VAL A 88 13.13 -3.09 -0.41
CA VAL A 88 14.42 -2.39 -0.37
C VAL A 88 15.41 -2.99 -1.36
N GLU A 89 15.60 -4.30 -1.35
CA GLU A 89 16.49 -5.01 -2.29
C GLU A 89 16.09 -4.76 -3.75
N ASN A 90 14.79 -4.80 -4.06
CA ASN A 90 14.30 -4.50 -5.39
C ASN A 90 14.59 -3.06 -5.79
N TYR A 91 14.39 -2.11 -4.88
CA TYR A 91 14.69 -0.70 -5.13
C TYR A 91 16.19 -0.47 -5.37
N GLU A 92 17.05 -1.03 -4.54
CA GLU A 92 18.51 -0.95 -4.67
C GLU A 92 19.03 -1.61 -5.97
N ALA A 93 18.33 -2.65 -6.43
CA ALA A 93 18.57 -3.27 -7.74
C ALA A 93 18.05 -2.42 -8.92
N GLY A 94 17.57 -1.19 -8.67
CA GLY A 94 17.07 -0.26 -9.69
C GLY A 94 15.66 -0.58 -10.18
N ARG A 95 14.91 -1.42 -9.46
CA ARG A 95 13.51 -1.73 -9.80
C ARG A 95 12.58 -0.76 -9.06
N GLN A 96 11.54 -0.31 -9.74
CA GLN A 96 10.50 0.48 -9.11
C GLN A 96 9.62 -0.41 -8.23
N VAL A 97 9.37 -0.01 -6.99
CA VAL A 97 8.58 -0.75 -6.00
C VAL A 97 7.30 -0.04 -5.57
N THR A 98 7.18 1.26 -5.89
CA THR A 98 5.96 2.05 -5.66
C THR A 98 5.45 2.62 -6.97
N TYR A 99 4.14 2.61 -7.16
CA TYR A 99 3.52 3.10 -8.40
C TYR A 99 2.34 3.99 -8.07
N LYS A 100 2.36 5.23 -8.60
CA LYS A 100 1.17 6.08 -8.62
C LYS A 100 0.19 5.52 -9.64
N ILE A 101 -1.08 5.44 -9.26
CA ILE A 101 -2.13 4.89 -10.11
C ILE A 101 -2.88 5.97 -10.90
N TYR A 102 -2.69 7.22 -10.53
CA TYR A 102 -3.24 8.39 -11.22
C TYR A 102 -2.16 9.16 -11.96
N THR A 103 -2.52 9.82 -13.06
CA THR A 103 -1.59 10.69 -13.80
C THR A 103 -1.36 12.01 -13.07
N ASP A 104 -0.31 12.73 -13.46
CA ASP A 104 -0.01 14.05 -12.88
C ASP A 104 -1.16 15.04 -13.09
N GLU A 105 -1.86 14.97 -14.23
CA GLU A 105 -3.03 15.82 -14.53
C GLU A 105 -4.21 15.46 -13.62
N GLU A 106 -4.45 14.18 -13.37
CA GLU A 106 -5.49 13.71 -12.47
C GLU A 106 -5.20 14.10 -11.01
N ILE A 107 -3.91 14.07 -10.60
CA ILE A 107 -3.46 14.51 -9.28
C ILE A 107 -3.57 16.03 -9.17
N ALA A 108 -3.20 16.78 -10.19
CA ALA A 108 -3.34 18.24 -10.19
C ALA A 108 -4.82 18.68 -10.08
N ALA A 109 -5.73 17.94 -10.73
CA ALA A 109 -7.16 18.19 -10.64
C ALA A 109 -7.76 17.81 -9.26
N GLN A 110 -7.22 16.77 -8.61
CA GLN A 110 -7.64 16.30 -7.29
C GLN A 110 -6.42 15.84 -6.48
N PRO A 111 -5.79 16.74 -5.70
CA PRO A 111 -4.53 16.45 -4.98
C PRO A 111 -4.55 15.22 -4.08
N SER A 112 -5.70 14.86 -3.50
CA SER A 112 -5.84 13.66 -2.68
C SER A 112 -5.50 12.36 -3.42
N ARG A 113 -5.59 12.34 -4.75
CA ARG A 113 -5.19 11.19 -5.58
C ARG A 113 -3.71 10.84 -5.47
N ASN A 114 -2.88 11.79 -5.03
CA ASN A 114 -1.47 11.52 -4.79
C ASN A 114 -1.23 10.53 -3.63
N HIS A 115 -2.22 10.32 -2.78
CA HIS A 115 -2.13 9.38 -1.67
C HIS A 115 -2.49 7.93 -2.05
N ALA A 116 -3.02 7.72 -3.26
CA ALA A 116 -3.32 6.38 -3.76
C ALA A 116 -2.15 5.83 -4.58
N GLU A 117 -1.59 4.71 -4.11
CA GLU A 117 -0.43 4.08 -4.74
C GLU A 117 -0.37 2.58 -4.46
N LEU A 118 0.43 1.88 -5.25
CA LEU A 118 0.67 0.45 -5.12
C LEU A 118 2.09 0.19 -4.63
N TYR A 119 2.27 -0.73 -3.70
CA TYR A 119 3.55 -1.37 -3.41
C TYR A 119 3.60 -2.69 -4.16
N TYR A 120 4.65 -2.91 -4.92
CA TYR A 120 4.75 -4.03 -5.83
C TYR A 120 5.77 -5.06 -5.36
N PHE A 121 5.30 -6.28 -5.17
CA PHE A 121 6.08 -7.48 -4.92
C PHE A 121 6.10 -8.29 -6.21
N PRO A 122 7.23 -8.34 -6.93
CA PRO A 122 7.31 -8.98 -8.24
C PRO A 122 7.10 -10.49 -8.12
N ALA A 123 6.48 -11.10 -9.13
CA ALA A 123 6.42 -12.54 -9.21
C ALA A 123 7.81 -13.14 -9.43
N LYS A 124 7.98 -14.39 -8.99
CA LYS A 124 9.21 -15.16 -9.25
C LYS A 124 9.32 -15.60 -10.71
N GLU A 125 8.18 -15.75 -11.39
CA GLU A 125 8.09 -16.21 -12.78
C GLU A 125 7.13 -15.32 -13.59
N ALA A 126 7.40 -15.21 -14.90
CA ALA A 126 6.53 -14.46 -15.81
C ALA A 126 5.19 -15.17 -16.03
N GLY A 127 4.13 -14.39 -16.24
CA GLY A 127 2.77 -14.91 -16.42
C GLY A 127 2.10 -15.36 -15.12
N ALA A 128 2.66 -14.99 -13.98
CA ALA A 128 2.11 -15.32 -12.67
C ALA A 128 0.73 -14.70 -12.46
N LYS A 129 -0.08 -15.36 -11.65
CA LYS A 129 -1.30 -14.74 -11.10
C LYS A 129 -0.91 -13.64 -10.11
N TYR A 130 -1.79 -12.67 -9.94
CA TYR A 130 -1.54 -11.61 -9.01
C TYR A 130 -2.65 -11.44 -7.98
N ALA A 131 -2.29 -10.81 -6.87
CA ALA A 131 -3.22 -10.42 -5.82
C ALA A 131 -3.14 -8.91 -5.57
N VAL A 132 -4.27 -8.30 -5.26
CA VAL A 132 -4.35 -6.93 -4.73
C VAL A 132 -4.83 -7.02 -3.29
N ILE A 133 -4.06 -6.42 -2.38
CA ILE A 133 -4.33 -6.44 -0.94
C ILE A 133 -4.76 -5.06 -0.48
N LEU A 134 -5.86 -5.01 0.27
CA LEU A 134 -6.37 -3.82 0.94
C LEU A 134 -6.29 -4.02 2.45
N SER A 135 -5.48 -3.23 3.11
CA SER A 135 -5.31 -3.30 4.55
C SER A 135 -6.53 -2.77 5.30
N GLY A 136 -6.77 -3.31 6.51
CA GLY A 136 -7.75 -2.76 7.44
C GLY A 136 -7.16 -1.55 8.17
N ASN A 137 -7.91 -0.46 8.20
CA ASN A 137 -7.48 0.80 8.80
C ASN A 137 -8.64 1.66 9.33
N ALA A 138 -9.82 1.08 9.42
CA ALA A 138 -11.05 1.80 9.76
C ALA A 138 -11.31 3.04 8.89
N LEU A 139 -10.64 3.16 7.74
CA LEU A 139 -10.63 4.32 6.83
C LEU A 139 -10.02 5.60 7.45
N VAL A 140 -9.26 5.49 8.53
CA VAL A 140 -8.74 6.65 9.26
C VAL A 140 -7.21 6.69 9.36
N TYR A 141 -6.50 5.59 9.08
CA TYR A 141 -5.04 5.55 9.12
C TYR A 141 -4.45 4.64 8.04
N SER A 142 -3.17 4.82 7.72
CA SER A 142 -2.43 3.91 6.84
C SER A 142 -2.15 2.60 7.56
N GLY A 143 -2.61 1.48 7.00
CA GLY A 143 -2.53 0.16 7.62
C GLY A 143 -1.68 -0.85 6.84
N GLU A 144 -0.96 -0.41 5.83
CA GLU A 144 -0.26 -1.28 4.88
C GLU A 144 0.78 -2.18 5.54
N LEU A 145 1.47 -1.70 6.57
CA LEU A 145 2.42 -2.53 7.31
C LEU A 145 1.75 -3.64 8.11
N ARG A 146 0.59 -3.36 8.72
CA ARG A 146 -0.09 -4.32 9.60
C ARG A 146 -0.73 -5.50 8.90
N GLY A 147 -1.27 -5.30 7.71
CA GLY A 147 -2.02 -6.34 6.99
C GLY A 147 -1.61 -6.50 5.53
N GLY A 148 -0.95 -5.49 4.96
CA GLY A 148 -0.55 -5.47 3.56
C GLY A 148 0.77 -6.18 3.32
N VAL A 149 1.85 -5.60 3.83
CA VAL A 149 3.23 -6.04 3.54
C VAL A 149 3.50 -7.47 4.01
N SER A 150 3.07 -7.83 5.24
CA SER A 150 3.25 -9.19 5.76
C SER A 150 2.55 -10.23 4.89
N THR A 151 1.30 -9.98 4.53
CA THR A 151 0.53 -10.89 3.66
C THR A 151 1.09 -10.91 2.23
N ALA A 152 1.58 -9.77 1.75
CA ALA A 152 2.21 -9.69 0.43
C ALA A 152 3.47 -10.57 0.35
N TRP A 153 4.29 -10.56 1.39
CA TRP A 153 5.42 -11.46 1.49
C TRP A 153 5.00 -12.94 1.42
N GLU A 154 4.01 -13.34 2.23
CA GLU A 154 3.52 -14.73 2.25
C GLU A 154 3.02 -15.19 0.88
N LEU A 155 2.26 -14.35 0.18
CA LEU A 155 1.77 -14.66 -1.16
C LEU A 155 2.89 -14.63 -2.21
N HIS A 156 3.86 -13.71 -2.09
CA HIS A 156 5.05 -13.68 -2.93
C HIS A 156 5.84 -14.99 -2.81
N GLU A 157 6.02 -15.52 -1.60
CA GLU A 157 6.69 -16.81 -1.38
C GLU A 157 5.94 -17.95 -2.06
N GLN A 158 4.61 -17.86 -2.22
CA GLN A 158 3.81 -18.83 -2.97
C GLN A 158 3.85 -18.59 -4.49
N GLY A 159 4.63 -17.62 -4.99
CA GLY A 159 4.83 -17.36 -6.41
C GLY A 159 3.87 -16.35 -7.04
N TYR A 160 3.02 -15.68 -6.26
CA TYR A 160 2.17 -14.62 -6.78
C TYR A 160 2.96 -13.32 -6.97
N ALA A 161 2.59 -12.54 -7.98
CA ALA A 161 2.83 -11.10 -7.95
C ALA A 161 1.84 -10.46 -6.97
N VAL A 162 2.29 -9.52 -6.14
CA VAL A 162 1.38 -8.92 -5.17
C VAL A 162 1.46 -7.41 -5.21
N PHE A 163 0.31 -6.77 -5.14
CA PHE A 163 0.16 -5.33 -5.07
C PHE A 163 -0.56 -4.97 -3.78
N VAL A 164 0.09 -4.23 -2.90
CA VAL A 164 -0.54 -3.66 -1.72
C VAL A 164 -1.06 -2.29 -2.10
N LEU A 165 -2.37 -2.11 -2.06
CA LEU A 165 -2.99 -0.83 -2.36
C LEU A 165 -3.03 0.03 -1.09
N ARG A 166 -2.33 1.15 -1.13
CA ARG A 166 -2.57 2.28 -0.25
C ARG A 166 -3.66 3.13 -0.89
N TYR A 167 -4.81 3.19 -0.27
CA TYR A 167 -5.98 3.92 -0.76
C TYR A 167 -6.28 5.15 0.09
N ARG A 168 -7.03 6.11 -0.46
CA ARG A 168 -7.41 7.33 0.25
C ARG A 168 -8.23 7.03 1.48
N ILE A 169 -7.92 7.72 2.57
CA ILE A 169 -8.49 7.55 3.91
C ILE A 169 -8.92 8.91 4.47
N GLY A 170 -9.52 8.90 5.66
CA GLY A 170 -9.94 10.12 6.33
C GLY A 170 -10.95 10.92 5.48
N LYS A 171 -10.89 12.23 5.51
CA LYS A 171 -11.77 13.11 4.70
C LYS A 171 -11.64 12.89 3.19
N GLU A 172 -10.54 12.30 2.75
CA GLU A 172 -10.29 12.00 1.34
C GLU A 172 -11.02 10.74 0.85
N ALA A 173 -11.46 9.90 1.77
CA ALA A 173 -12.19 8.67 1.44
C ALA A 173 -13.64 8.90 1.00
N GLY A 174 -14.11 10.15 1.01
CA GLY A 174 -15.47 10.49 0.58
C GLY A 174 -15.77 10.19 -0.89
N ASN A 175 -17.06 10.07 -1.22
CA ASN A 175 -17.55 9.86 -2.60
C ASN A 175 -16.94 8.64 -3.30
N ASP A 176 -16.94 7.49 -2.64
CA ASP A 176 -16.41 6.21 -3.15
C ASP A 176 -14.91 6.21 -3.44
N ALA A 177 -14.14 7.20 -2.96
CA ALA A 177 -12.75 7.35 -3.32
C ALA A 177 -11.89 6.08 -3.14
N PRO A 178 -11.98 5.30 -2.04
CA PRO A 178 -11.23 4.05 -1.92
C PRO A 178 -11.66 2.97 -2.92
N LEU A 179 -12.93 2.96 -3.32
CA LEU A 179 -13.44 2.05 -4.34
C LEU A 179 -12.93 2.45 -5.73
N ASP A 180 -12.88 3.75 -6.01
CA ASP A 180 -12.29 4.30 -7.23
C ASP A 180 -10.79 4.02 -7.29
N ASP A 181 -10.07 4.11 -6.16
CA ASP A 181 -8.64 3.78 -6.07
C ASP A 181 -8.42 2.30 -6.38
N LEU A 182 -9.26 1.40 -5.86
CA LEU A 182 -9.18 -0.02 -6.19
C LEU A 182 -9.48 -0.27 -7.68
N GLY A 183 -10.54 0.33 -8.23
CA GLY A 183 -10.87 0.21 -9.65
C GLY A 183 -9.72 0.69 -10.53
N ARG A 184 -9.17 1.86 -10.21
CA ARG A 184 -8.02 2.42 -10.91
C ARG A 184 -6.77 1.56 -10.80
N SER A 185 -6.52 0.95 -9.62
CA SER A 185 -5.41 0.01 -9.41
C SER A 185 -5.49 -1.19 -10.35
N VAL A 186 -6.66 -1.83 -10.43
CA VAL A 186 -6.84 -2.98 -11.32
C VAL A 186 -6.71 -2.58 -12.79
N GLN A 187 -7.26 -1.43 -13.19
CA GLN A 187 -7.05 -0.86 -14.53
C GLN A 187 -5.55 -0.66 -14.83
N PHE A 188 -4.83 -0.04 -13.89
CA PHE A 188 -3.40 0.23 -14.03
C PHE A 188 -2.61 -1.07 -14.16
N ILE A 189 -2.82 -2.04 -13.28
CA ILE A 189 -2.13 -3.34 -13.31
C ILE A 189 -2.42 -4.08 -14.63
N THR A 190 -3.68 -4.11 -15.04
CA THR A 190 -4.10 -4.78 -16.29
C THR A 190 -3.46 -4.13 -17.52
N ALA A 191 -3.44 -2.81 -17.57
CA ALA A 191 -2.82 -2.07 -18.67
C ALA A 191 -1.29 -2.29 -18.76
N HIS A 192 -0.64 -2.57 -17.64
CA HIS A 192 0.81 -2.79 -17.53
C HIS A 192 1.16 -4.26 -17.24
N ALA A 193 0.24 -5.19 -17.48
CA ALA A 193 0.42 -6.60 -17.11
C ALA A 193 1.70 -7.23 -17.67
N ALA A 194 2.06 -6.91 -18.92
CA ALA A 194 3.30 -7.38 -19.53
C ALA A 194 4.55 -6.86 -18.80
N ALA A 195 4.55 -5.59 -18.39
CA ALA A 195 5.67 -5.00 -17.66
C ALA A 195 5.80 -5.58 -16.24
N PHE A 196 4.69 -5.91 -15.60
CA PHE A 196 4.65 -6.59 -14.31
C PHE A 196 4.87 -8.12 -14.42
N GLY A 197 4.88 -8.68 -15.62
CA GLY A 197 5.01 -10.11 -15.83
C GLY A 197 3.82 -10.92 -15.28
N VAL A 198 2.61 -10.35 -15.26
CA VAL A 198 1.41 -10.98 -14.69
C VAL A 198 0.38 -11.36 -15.75
N ASP A 199 -0.45 -12.36 -15.43
CA ASP A 199 -1.65 -12.65 -16.20
C ASP A 199 -2.71 -11.58 -15.89
N PRO A 200 -3.17 -10.80 -16.89
CA PRO A 200 -4.19 -9.78 -16.67
C PRO A 200 -5.56 -10.31 -16.26
N ASN A 201 -5.78 -11.63 -16.41
CA ASN A 201 -7.04 -12.28 -16.09
C ASN A 201 -6.91 -13.12 -14.82
N GLY A 202 -7.91 -13.08 -13.98
CA GLY A 202 -7.99 -13.99 -12.84
C GLY A 202 -7.13 -13.58 -11.63
N TYR A 203 -7.17 -12.31 -11.27
CA TYR A 203 -6.56 -11.80 -10.05
C TYR A 203 -7.38 -12.14 -8.79
N ALA A 204 -6.70 -12.17 -7.66
CA ALA A 204 -7.32 -12.26 -6.35
C ALA A 204 -7.41 -10.87 -5.69
N LEU A 205 -8.52 -10.61 -5.01
CA LEU A 205 -8.66 -9.51 -4.06
C LEU A 205 -8.62 -10.04 -2.64
N LEU A 206 -7.82 -9.42 -1.80
CA LEU A 206 -7.74 -9.74 -0.39
C LEU A 206 -7.93 -8.46 0.42
N GLY A 207 -8.89 -8.46 1.31
CA GLY A 207 -9.21 -7.28 2.11
C GLY A 207 -9.44 -7.61 3.57
N TYR A 208 -8.89 -6.78 4.45
CA TYR A 208 -9.03 -6.88 5.89
C TYR A 208 -9.96 -5.78 6.41
N SER A 209 -10.89 -6.09 7.32
CA SER A 209 -11.73 -5.11 8.01
C SER A 209 -12.38 -4.11 7.00
N SER A 210 -12.08 -2.81 7.07
CA SER A 210 -12.53 -1.80 6.11
C SER A 210 -12.04 -2.07 4.69
N GLY A 211 -10.82 -2.55 4.50
CA GLY A 211 -10.32 -3.02 3.20
C GLY A 211 -11.11 -4.21 2.68
N GLY A 212 -11.56 -5.10 3.58
CA GLY A 212 -12.44 -6.21 3.26
C GLY A 212 -13.81 -5.76 2.78
N GLN A 213 -14.33 -4.69 3.33
CA GLN A 213 -15.57 -4.09 2.83
C GLN A 213 -15.39 -3.53 1.42
N ILE A 214 -14.34 -2.73 1.18
CA ILE A 214 -14.06 -2.17 -0.15
C ILE A 214 -13.92 -3.29 -1.17
N ALA A 215 -13.14 -4.33 -0.85
CA ALA A 215 -12.95 -5.50 -1.71
C ALA A 215 -14.28 -6.25 -1.97
N GLY A 216 -15.13 -6.36 -0.94
CA GLY A 216 -16.45 -6.99 -1.03
C GLY A 216 -17.39 -6.23 -1.97
N VAL A 217 -17.47 -4.90 -1.82
CA VAL A 217 -18.24 -4.03 -2.73
C VAL A 217 -17.71 -4.16 -4.16
N PHE A 218 -16.40 -4.15 -4.32
CA PHE A 218 -15.77 -4.28 -5.64
C PHE A 218 -16.04 -5.64 -6.29
N GLY A 219 -16.21 -6.70 -5.50
CA GLY A 219 -16.58 -8.02 -5.97
C GLY A 219 -17.98 -8.09 -6.60
N SER A 220 -18.87 -7.11 -6.30
CA SER A 220 -20.18 -7.02 -6.93
C SER A 220 -20.06 -6.55 -8.40
N ALA A 221 -21.00 -6.99 -9.23
CA ALA A 221 -20.99 -6.58 -10.64
C ALA A 221 -21.31 -5.09 -10.79
N GLU A 222 -22.42 -4.65 -10.24
CA GLU A 222 -22.99 -3.33 -10.47
C GLU A 222 -22.12 -2.19 -9.90
N LYS A 223 -21.66 -2.32 -8.65
CA LYS A 223 -20.89 -1.26 -7.98
C LYS A 223 -19.37 -1.48 -8.03
N GLY A 224 -18.94 -2.65 -8.49
CA GLY A 224 -17.55 -3.04 -8.51
C GLY A 224 -16.95 -3.21 -9.91
N TRP A 225 -16.43 -4.39 -10.20
CA TRP A 225 -15.58 -4.65 -11.35
C TRP A 225 -16.19 -4.22 -12.70
N GLN A 226 -17.53 -4.35 -12.92
CA GLN A 226 -18.16 -3.90 -14.16
C GLN A 226 -18.18 -2.37 -14.28
N LYS A 227 -18.47 -1.65 -13.17
CA LYS A 227 -18.45 -0.17 -13.13
C LYS A 227 -17.09 0.37 -13.61
N TYR A 228 -16.01 -0.32 -13.25
CA TYR A 228 -14.65 0.10 -13.61
C TYR A 228 -14.13 -0.52 -14.91
N GLY A 229 -14.90 -1.34 -15.59
CA GLY A 229 -14.54 -1.96 -16.87
C GLY A 229 -13.33 -2.90 -16.77
N VAL A 230 -13.17 -3.56 -15.64
CA VAL A 230 -12.07 -4.51 -15.38
C VAL A 230 -12.54 -5.95 -15.32
N PRO A 231 -11.66 -6.96 -15.47
CA PRO A 231 -12.04 -8.35 -15.31
C PRO A 231 -12.65 -8.62 -13.92
N LYS A 232 -13.55 -9.59 -13.87
CA LYS A 232 -14.08 -10.10 -12.59
C LYS A 232 -12.94 -10.69 -11.75
N PRO A 233 -12.87 -10.41 -10.43
CA PRO A 233 -11.93 -11.11 -9.56
C PRO A 233 -12.11 -12.62 -9.64
N GLY A 234 -11.01 -13.36 -9.79
CA GLY A 234 -11.03 -14.82 -9.78
C GLY A 234 -11.20 -15.39 -8.37
N ALA A 235 -10.77 -14.63 -7.36
CA ALA A 235 -10.96 -14.97 -5.95
C ALA A 235 -11.19 -13.70 -5.14
N LEU A 236 -11.98 -13.83 -4.07
CA LEU A 236 -12.28 -12.77 -3.12
C LEU A 236 -12.09 -13.32 -1.70
N LEU A 237 -11.11 -12.81 -0.99
CA LEU A 237 -10.78 -13.19 0.37
C LEU A 237 -11.09 -12.02 1.31
N LEU A 238 -12.08 -12.16 2.15
CA LEU A 238 -12.53 -11.13 3.07
C LEU A 238 -12.24 -11.57 4.51
N ALA A 239 -11.23 -10.97 5.11
CA ALA A 239 -10.87 -11.23 6.49
C ALA A 239 -11.58 -10.22 7.41
N TYR A 240 -12.48 -10.71 8.28
CA TYR A 240 -13.28 -9.91 9.22
C TYR A 240 -13.79 -8.58 8.62
N PRO A 241 -14.43 -8.62 7.44
CA PRO A 241 -14.88 -7.40 6.76
C PRO A 241 -15.95 -6.69 7.58
N ILE A 242 -16.04 -5.38 7.45
CA ILE A 242 -17.16 -4.64 8.01
C ILE A 242 -18.37 -4.85 7.09
N ASN A 243 -19.22 -5.78 7.46
CA ASN A 243 -20.38 -6.16 6.64
C ASN A 243 -21.57 -5.22 6.83
N ASN A 244 -21.66 -4.58 7.99
CA ASN A 244 -22.79 -3.74 8.33
C ASN A 244 -22.31 -2.56 9.22
N PHE A 245 -22.24 -1.38 8.64
CA PHE A 245 -21.86 -0.16 9.36
C PHE A 245 -22.91 0.27 10.40
N THR A 246 -24.16 -0.06 10.22
CA THR A 246 -25.21 0.27 11.21
C THR A 246 -24.90 -0.39 12.55
N VAL A 247 -24.35 -1.62 12.52
CA VAL A 247 -23.93 -2.34 13.74
C VAL A 247 -22.58 -1.82 14.25
N ALA A 248 -21.67 -1.45 13.36
CA ALA A 248 -20.35 -0.94 13.71
C ALA A 248 -20.37 0.53 14.14
N LYS A 249 -21.38 1.30 13.76
CA LYS A 249 -21.52 2.74 14.01
C LYS A 249 -21.22 3.16 15.45
N PRO A 250 -21.81 2.55 16.51
CA PRO A 250 -21.56 2.98 17.88
C PRO A 250 -20.10 2.88 18.29
N VAL A 251 -19.39 1.85 17.78
CA VAL A 251 -17.97 1.63 18.06
C VAL A 251 -17.11 2.67 17.37
N TYR A 252 -17.39 2.97 16.12
CA TYR A 252 -16.65 3.98 15.35
C TYR A 252 -16.88 5.38 15.89
N THR A 253 -18.12 5.75 16.21
CA THR A 253 -18.44 7.03 16.81
C THR A 253 -17.73 7.22 18.14
N ALA A 254 -17.74 6.18 19.01
CA ALA A 254 -17.12 6.26 20.33
C ALA A 254 -15.57 6.33 20.26
N LEU A 255 -14.96 5.70 19.27
CA LEU A 255 -13.49 5.62 19.16
C LEU A 255 -12.89 6.78 18.36
N LEU A 256 -13.59 7.30 17.36
CA LEU A 256 -12.97 8.10 16.31
C LEU A 256 -13.64 9.47 16.09
N ASP A 257 -14.78 9.73 16.73
CA ASP A 257 -15.57 10.98 16.56
C ASP A 257 -15.78 11.39 15.09
N VAL A 258 -15.98 10.39 14.23
CA VAL A 258 -16.10 10.56 12.76
C VAL A 258 -17.53 10.32 12.24
N ASP A 259 -18.52 10.40 13.11
CA ASP A 259 -19.89 9.97 12.83
C ASP A 259 -20.48 10.58 11.56
N ASP A 260 -20.43 11.88 11.44
CA ASP A 260 -21.06 12.61 10.35
C ASP A 260 -20.46 12.31 8.98
N TRP A 261 -19.18 12.00 8.95
CA TRP A 261 -18.41 11.72 7.76
C TRP A 261 -18.59 10.27 7.29
N MET A 262 -18.44 9.31 8.21
CA MET A 262 -18.65 7.90 7.93
C MET A 262 -20.09 7.63 7.49
N GLN A 263 -21.07 8.33 8.10
CA GLN A 263 -22.48 8.17 7.83
C GLN A 263 -22.83 8.53 6.39
N ARG A 264 -22.26 9.59 5.84
CA ARG A 264 -22.56 10.07 4.48
C ARG A 264 -21.95 9.24 3.36
N HIS A 265 -20.88 8.48 3.65
CA HIS A 265 -20.07 7.90 2.59
C HIS A 265 -19.98 6.38 2.61
N TYR A 266 -20.30 5.73 3.73
CA TYR A 266 -20.06 4.30 3.90
C TYR A 266 -21.21 3.48 4.46
N TYR A 267 -22.16 4.09 5.17
CA TYR A 267 -23.26 3.32 5.76
C TYR A 267 -24.22 2.72 4.73
N ASP A 268 -24.28 3.31 3.53
CA ASP A 268 -25.07 2.77 2.44
C ASP A 268 -24.42 1.58 1.72
N TYR A 269 -23.12 1.34 1.97
CA TYR A 269 -22.38 0.21 1.42
C TYR A 269 -22.30 -0.94 2.43
N THR A 270 -23.42 -1.43 2.89
CA THR A 270 -23.40 -2.70 3.62
C THR A 270 -23.35 -3.85 2.64
N LEU A 271 -22.48 -4.84 2.85
CA LEU A 271 -22.44 -6.04 2.01
C LEU A 271 -23.81 -6.74 1.96
N SER A 272 -24.62 -6.66 3.03
CA SER A 272 -25.99 -7.16 3.06
C SER A 272 -26.91 -6.47 2.06
N ASN A 273 -26.69 -5.20 1.71
CA ASN A 273 -27.49 -4.49 0.70
C ASN A 273 -27.01 -4.77 -0.74
N LEU A 274 -25.82 -5.33 -0.90
CA LEU A 274 -25.21 -5.65 -2.19
C LEU A 274 -25.43 -7.11 -2.61
N ILE A 275 -25.72 -7.99 -1.64
CA ILE A 275 -25.91 -9.45 -1.84
C ILE A 275 -27.41 -9.80 -1.81
N ALA A 276 -28.28 -8.82 -1.63
CA ALA A 276 -29.73 -9.08 -1.76
C ALA A 276 -30.04 -9.62 -3.16
N PRO A 277 -30.81 -10.72 -3.27
CA PRO A 277 -31.09 -11.39 -4.52
C PRO A 277 -31.81 -10.52 -5.53
#